data_228b8703ec25298c392508d5e99cba4e
#
_entry.id   228b8703ec25298c392508d5e99cba4e
#
_cell.length_a   1.000
_cell.length_b   1.000
_cell.length_c   1.000
_cell.angle_alpha   90.00
_cell.angle_beta   90.00
_cell.angle_gamma   90.00
#
_symmetry.space_group_name_H-M   'P 1'
#
loop_
_entity.id
_entity.type
_entity.pdbx_description
1 polymer ?
#
loop_
_entity_poly.entity_id
_entity_poly.type
_entity_poly.pdbx_seq_one_letter_code
_entity_poly.pdbx_strand_id
1 'polypeptide(L)'
;GEPGAALPERRQRRVRATPRPLAPEDPDATSDVARDTPVPTPPFFGDRIVKGIALKDYVAYLDERALFRGQWGLSPGKSGPDYEELVETEGRPRLRTWLNRVTSEGLLEAAVIYGYWPAHSDGNAVIIGAADDPQREIARFDFPRQKRGRHLCLADYMRPDGDVIALQLVTMGRRVDEAAAALFEQNAYRDYLELHGLSVQL
;
A
#
# COMPACT_ATOMS: atom_id res chain seq x y z
N GLY A 1 -0.15 -58.32 -3.58
CA GLY A 1 0.28 -57.00 -3.87
C GLY A 1 0.35 -56.76 -5.36
N GLU A 2 -0.55 -56.00 -5.92
CA GLU A 2 -0.48 -55.56 -7.33
C GLU A 2 0.41 -54.32 -7.45
N PRO A 3 1.25 -54.22 -8.51
CA PRO A 3 2.12 -53.07 -8.69
C PRO A 3 1.46 -51.98 -9.52
N GLY A 4 1.51 -50.74 -9.02
CA GLY A 4 1.69 -49.57 -9.84
C GLY A 4 0.48 -49.03 -10.59
N ALA A 5 -0.37 -48.27 -9.91
CA ALA A 5 -1.19 -47.25 -10.59
C ALA A 5 -0.28 -46.11 -11.04
N ALA A 6 -0.19 -45.85 -12.34
CA ALA A 6 0.57 -44.76 -12.91
C ALA A 6 0.01 -43.42 -12.40
N LEU A 7 0.90 -42.53 -11.91
CA LEU A 7 0.56 -41.19 -11.54
C LEU A 7 -0.01 -40.42 -12.75
N PRO A 8 -1.08 -39.61 -12.57
CA PRO A 8 -1.64 -38.85 -13.68
C PRO A 8 -0.59 -37.87 -14.23
N GLU A 9 -0.46 -37.87 -15.57
CA GLU A 9 0.44 -36.98 -16.29
C GLU A 9 0.22 -35.50 -15.82
N ARG A 10 1.30 -34.89 -15.36
CA ARG A 10 1.35 -33.51 -14.96
C ARG A 10 0.96 -32.64 -16.16
N ARG A 11 -0.26 -32.05 -16.15
CA ARG A 11 -0.70 -31.07 -17.17
C ARG A 11 0.44 -30.08 -17.41
N GLN A 12 1.01 -30.13 -18.61
CA GLN A 12 2.04 -29.21 -19.04
C GLN A 12 1.47 -27.78 -18.90
N ARG A 13 2.12 -27.01 -18.05
CA ARG A 13 1.81 -25.58 -17.86
C ARG A 13 1.94 -24.94 -19.23
N ARG A 14 0.85 -24.40 -19.79
CA ARG A 14 0.88 -23.65 -21.05
C ARG A 14 2.06 -22.68 -20.99
N VAL A 15 3.03 -22.91 -21.86
CA VAL A 15 4.15 -22.00 -22.07
C VAL A 15 3.53 -20.62 -22.35
N ARG A 16 3.83 -19.64 -21.52
CA ARG A 16 3.42 -18.25 -21.77
C ARG A 16 3.88 -17.89 -23.17
N ALA A 17 2.93 -17.48 -24.01
CA ALA A 17 3.24 -16.98 -25.35
C ALA A 17 4.42 -16.02 -25.27
N THR A 18 5.40 -16.20 -26.16
CA THR A 18 6.57 -15.31 -26.27
C THR A 18 6.08 -13.87 -26.30
N PRO A 19 6.60 -12.99 -25.45
CA PRO A 19 6.17 -11.60 -25.42
C PRO A 19 6.32 -11.03 -26.83
N ARG A 20 5.23 -10.53 -27.41
CA ARG A 20 5.28 -9.83 -28.70
C ARG A 20 6.31 -8.70 -28.55
N PRO A 21 7.23 -8.53 -29.51
CA PRO A 21 8.20 -7.44 -29.47
C PRO A 21 7.49 -6.12 -29.12
N LEU A 22 8.01 -5.40 -28.15
CA LEU A 22 7.50 -4.07 -27.81
C LEU A 22 7.68 -3.18 -29.02
N ALA A 23 6.64 -2.44 -29.40
CA ALA A 23 6.79 -1.35 -30.36
C ALA A 23 7.91 -0.41 -29.87
N PRO A 24 8.68 0.22 -30.77
CA PRO A 24 9.65 1.22 -30.38
C PRO A 24 9.01 2.24 -29.43
N GLU A 25 9.75 2.67 -28.43
CA GLU A 25 9.30 3.73 -27.55
C GLU A 25 9.14 5.00 -28.39
N ASP A 26 7.95 5.59 -28.33
CA ASP A 26 7.74 6.93 -28.88
C ASP A 26 8.22 7.94 -27.84
N PRO A 27 9.35 8.62 -28.06
CA PRO A 27 9.90 9.58 -27.09
C PRO A 27 8.97 10.79 -26.89
N ASP A 28 8.08 11.06 -27.85
CA ASP A 28 7.13 12.17 -27.82
C ASP A 28 5.74 11.77 -27.34
N ALA A 29 5.56 10.50 -26.93
CA ALA A 29 4.29 10.00 -26.41
C ALA A 29 3.86 10.78 -25.18
N THR A 30 2.71 11.43 -25.26
CA THR A 30 2.08 12.16 -24.15
C THR A 30 0.83 11.44 -23.67
N SER A 31 0.43 11.68 -22.44
CA SER A 31 -0.84 11.19 -21.90
C SER A 31 -1.96 12.20 -22.14
N ASP A 32 -3.19 11.72 -21.96
CA ASP A 32 -4.43 12.50 -22.00
C ASP A 32 -4.87 13.02 -20.62
N VAL A 33 -3.96 13.08 -19.65
CA VAL A 33 -4.25 13.59 -18.30
C VAL A 33 -4.54 15.09 -18.40
N ALA A 34 -5.69 15.50 -17.82
CA ALA A 34 -6.08 16.90 -17.73
C ALA A 34 -5.11 17.67 -16.82
N ARG A 35 -4.69 18.85 -17.28
CA ARG A 35 -3.74 19.72 -16.55
C ARG A 35 -4.34 21.09 -16.18
N ASP A 36 -5.64 21.24 -16.35
CA ASP A 36 -6.42 22.46 -16.08
C ASP A 36 -7.15 22.41 -14.73
N THR A 37 -6.95 21.35 -13.96
CA THR A 37 -7.51 21.22 -12.62
C THR A 37 -6.96 22.32 -11.70
N PRO A 38 -7.79 23.01 -10.90
CA PRO A 38 -7.31 24.02 -9.97
C PRO A 38 -6.30 23.44 -8.96
N VAL A 39 -5.19 24.16 -8.76
CA VAL A 39 -4.21 23.79 -7.72
C VAL A 39 -4.81 24.08 -6.35
N PRO A 40 -4.85 23.10 -5.44
CA PRO A 40 -5.37 23.31 -4.10
C PRO A 40 -4.43 24.21 -3.29
N THR A 41 -5.01 25.06 -2.43
CA THR A 41 -4.24 25.83 -1.47
C THR A 41 -3.97 24.97 -0.24
N PRO A 42 -2.71 24.60 0.05
CA PRO A 42 -2.40 23.81 1.23
C PRO A 42 -2.56 24.64 2.52
N PRO A 43 -2.87 24.02 3.66
CA PRO A 43 -3.01 24.75 4.92
C PRO A 43 -1.68 25.28 5.47
N PHE A 44 -0.56 24.75 4.97
CA PHE A 44 0.82 25.16 5.27
C PHE A 44 1.76 24.54 4.25
N PHE A 45 2.99 25.05 4.18
CA PHE A 45 4.10 24.36 3.52
C PHE A 45 5.09 23.82 4.55
N GLY A 46 5.85 22.76 4.17
CA GLY A 46 6.76 22.03 5.02
C GLY A 46 6.07 20.84 5.70
N ASP A 47 6.68 20.30 6.72
CA ASP A 47 6.22 19.09 7.40
C ASP A 47 5.71 19.34 8.82
N ARG A 48 4.90 18.41 9.29
CA ARG A 48 4.43 18.31 10.68
C ARG A 48 4.51 16.88 11.15
N ILE A 49 4.90 16.71 12.42
CA ILE A 49 4.96 15.40 13.08
C ILE A 49 3.86 15.32 14.12
N VAL A 50 3.04 14.27 14.03
CA VAL A 50 2.04 13.92 15.05
C VAL A 50 2.42 12.57 15.63
N LYS A 51 2.49 12.48 16.96
CA LYS A 51 2.82 11.26 17.70
C LYS A 51 1.75 10.97 18.75
N GLY A 52 1.71 9.72 19.21
CA GLY A 52 0.80 9.30 20.28
C GLY A 52 -0.66 9.34 19.84
N ILE A 53 -0.94 9.03 18.57
CA ILE A 53 -2.29 8.95 18.04
C ILE A 53 -2.97 7.73 18.68
N ALA A 54 -4.10 7.96 19.35
CA ALA A 54 -4.80 6.90 20.04
C ALA A 54 -5.47 5.93 19.05
N LEU A 55 -5.41 4.62 19.32
CA LEU A 55 -6.00 3.60 18.44
C LEU A 55 -7.46 3.89 18.08
N LYS A 56 -8.26 4.39 19.01
CA LYS A 56 -9.67 4.75 18.78
C LYS A 56 -9.87 5.79 17.68
N ASP A 57 -8.86 6.61 17.39
CA ASP A 57 -8.98 7.73 16.44
C ASP A 57 -8.78 7.26 14.99
N TYR A 58 -8.18 6.09 14.78
CA TYR A 58 -7.91 5.56 13.44
C TYR A 58 -8.49 4.16 13.17
N VAL A 59 -8.76 3.35 14.21
CA VAL A 59 -9.31 1.98 14.02
C VAL A 59 -10.65 1.97 13.28
N ALA A 60 -11.44 3.02 13.38
CA ALA A 60 -12.72 3.15 12.69
C ALA A 60 -12.59 3.22 11.16
N TYR A 61 -11.39 3.53 10.66
CA TYR A 61 -11.08 3.62 9.23
C TYR A 61 -10.44 2.33 8.68
N LEU A 62 -10.29 1.30 9.52
CA LEU A 62 -9.74 0.02 9.10
C LEU A 62 -10.58 -0.61 7.98
N ASP A 63 -9.93 -0.92 6.86
CA ASP A 63 -10.55 -1.73 5.81
C ASP A 63 -10.57 -3.21 6.22
N GLU A 64 -11.68 -3.62 6.87
CA GLU A 64 -11.88 -5.01 7.29
C GLU A 64 -11.74 -6.01 6.13
N ARG A 65 -12.15 -5.63 4.90
CA ARG A 65 -12.04 -6.52 3.75
C ARG A 65 -10.59 -6.70 3.31
N ALA A 66 -9.82 -5.62 3.27
CA ALA A 66 -8.40 -5.69 2.97
C ALA A 66 -7.66 -6.50 4.04
N LEU A 67 -7.98 -6.30 5.31
CA LEU A 67 -7.42 -7.09 6.40
C LEU A 67 -7.78 -8.57 6.30
N PHE A 68 -9.07 -8.90 6.30
CA PHE A 68 -9.51 -10.29 6.41
C PHE A 68 -9.16 -11.10 5.16
N ARG A 69 -9.46 -10.56 3.98
CA ARG A 69 -9.24 -11.27 2.72
C ARG A 69 -7.80 -11.13 2.22
N GLY A 70 -7.23 -9.94 2.32
CA GLY A 70 -5.90 -9.63 1.79
C GLY A 70 -4.79 -10.12 2.70
N GLN A 71 -4.81 -9.73 3.96
CA GLN A 71 -3.73 -10.02 4.91
C GLN A 71 -3.90 -11.38 5.59
N TRP A 72 -5.10 -11.67 6.11
CA TRP A 72 -5.35 -12.91 6.87
C TRP A 72 -5.76 -14.09 6.00
N GLY A 73 -5.99 -13.88 4.71
CA GLY A 73 -6.33 -14.92 3.76
C GLY A 73 -7.70 -15.57 3.99
N LEU A 74 -8.62 -14.87 4.67
CA LEU A 74 -9.95 -15.37 4.95
C LEU A 74 -10.74 -15.52 3.65
N SER A 75 -11.01 -16.76 3.26
CA SER A 75 -11.70 -17.06 2.00
C SER A 75 -12.61 -18.27 2.15
N PRO A 76 -13.80 -18.24 1.53
CA PRO A 76 -14.71 -19.39 1.52
C PRO A 76 -14.05 -20.63 0.90
N GLY A 77 -14.20 -21.76 1.55
CA GLY A 77 -13.89 -23.06 0.97
C GLY A 77 -14.98 -23.48 -0.04
N LYS A 78 -14.71 -24.53 -0.82
CA LYS A 78 -15.64 -25.05 -1.86
C LYS A 78 -17.00 -25.47 -1.32
N SER A 79 -17.09 -25.83 -0.04
CA SER A 79 -18.32 -26.33 0.63
C SER A 79 -18.48 -25.74 2.02
N GLY A 80 -17.76 -24.64 2.31
CA GLY A 80 -17.82 -23.94 3.60
C GLY A 80 -18.80 -22.78 3.60
N PRO A 81 -18.85 -22.04 4.74
CA PRO A 81 -19.65 -20.85 4.87
C PRO A 81 -19.30 -19.80 3.82
N ASP A 82 -20.21 -18.91 3.52
CA ASP A 82 -19.94 -17.79 2.64
C ASP A 82 -18.97 -16.77 3.30
N TYR A 83 -18.57 -15.76 2.54
CA TYR A 83 -17.59 -14.80 3.05
C TYR A 83 -18.16 -13.95 4.21
N GLU A 84 -19.43 -13.60 4.16
CA GLU A 84 -20.05 -12.76 5.20
C GLU A 84 -20.15 -13.53 6.52
N GLU A 85 -20.52 -14.80 6.47
CA GLU A 85 -20.55 -15.69 7.63
C GLU A 85 -19.12 -15.88 8.21
N LEU A 86 -18.08 -16.04 7.36
CA LEU A 86 -16.70 -16.11 7.83
C LEU A 86 -16.24 -14.82 8.51
N VAL A 87 -16.64 -13.67 8.00
CA VAL A 87 -16.33 -12.38 8.61
C VAL A 87 -16.92 -12.31 10.02
N GLU A 88 -18.17 -12.71 10.18
CA GLU A 88 -18.86 -12.65 11.49
C GLU A 88 -18.33 -13.70 12.48
N THR A 89 -18.10 -14.92 12.01
CA THR A 89 -17.75 -16.05 12.89
C THR A 89 -16.26 -16.16 13.19
N GLU A 90 -15.40 -15.69 12.28
CA GLU A 90 -13.96 -15.78 12.44
C GLU A 90 -13.24 -14.42 12.39
N GLY A 91 -13.52 -13.60 11.37
CA GLY A 91 -12.78 -12.36 11.12
C GLY A 91 -12.88 -11.37 12.26
N ARG A 92 -14.10 -10.94 12.59
CA ARG A 92 -14.34 -9.97 13.67
C ARG A 92 -13.99 -10.46 15.07
N PRO A 93 -14.23 -11.73 15.46
CA PRO A 93 -13.74 -12.25 16.74
C PRO A 93 -12.22 -12.19 16.87
N ARG A 94 -11.48 -12.56 15.81
CA ARG A 94 -10.00 -12.44 15.80
C ARG A 94 -9.56 -10.99 15.89
N LEU A 95 -10.19 -10.10 15.11
CA LEU A 95 -9.87 -8.66 15.14
C LEU A 95 -10.06 -8.10 16.56
N ARG A 96 -11.17 -8.42 17.23
CA ARG A 96 -11.39 -7.99 18.62
C ARG A 96 -10.30 -8.52 19.56
N THR A 97 -9.89 -9.76 19.40
CA THR A 97 -8.80 -10.36 20.20
C THR A 97 -7.51 -9.59 20.01
N TRP A 98 -7.13 -9.30 18.75
CA TRP A 98 -5.91 -8.56 18.44
C TRP A 98 -5.98 -7.10 18.90
N LEU A 99 -7.09 -6.40 18.68
CA LEU A 99 -7.26 -5.02 19.17
C LEU A 99 -7.12 -4.92 20.69
N ASN A 100 -7.71 -5.88 21.43
CA ASN A 100 -7.54 -5.96 22.88
C ASN A 100 -6.08 -6.20 23.26
N ARG A 101 -5.40 -7.12 22.58
CA ARG A 101 -4.00 -7.46 22.86
C ARG A 101 -3.07 -6.29 22.58
N VAL A 102 -3.14 -5.67 21.39
CA VAL A 102 -2.27 -4.53 21.05
C VAL A 102 -2.50 -3.35 21.98
N THR A 103 -3.72 -3.19 22.50
CA THR A 103 -4.06 -2.14 23.47
C THR A 103 -3.49 -2.46 24.86
N SER A 104 -3.74 -3.67 25.38
CA SER A 104 -3.32 -4.06 26.74
C SER A 104 -1.80 -4.16 26.87
N GLU A 105 -1.11 -4.63 25.83
CA GLU A 105 0.35 -4.74 25.79
C GLU A 105 1.03 -3.43 25.30
N GLY A 106 0.25 -2.44 24.87
CA GLY A 106 0.76 -1.15 24.36
C GLY A 106 1.69 -1.33 23.17
N LEU A 107 1.33 -2.19 22.22
CA LEU A 107 2.19 -2.53 21.09
C LEU A 107 2.22 -1.45 20.01
N LEU A 108 1.16 -0.64 19.89
CA LEU A 108 1.02 0.37 18.84
C LEU A 108 1.47 1.75 19.34
N GLU A 109 2.39 2.36 18.63
CA GLU A 109 2.93 3.69 18.85
C GLU A 109 2.75 4.52 17.57
N ALA A 110 1.48 4.73 17.17
CA ALA A 110 1.15 5.38 15.92
C ALA A 110 1.71 6.80 15.85
N ALA A 111 2.41 7.08 14.78
CA ALA A 111 2.94 8.40 14.48
C ALA A 111 2.91 8.65 12.97
N VAL A 112 2.77 9.90 12.59
CA VAL A 112 2.81 10.35 11.20
C VAL A 112 3.66 11.59 11.07
N ILE A 113 4.49 11.65 10.04
CA ILE A 113 5.03 12.88 9.47
C ILE A 113 4.30 13.13 8.16
N TYR A 114 3.78 14.32 7.97
CA TYR A 114 3.09 14.70 6.74
C TYR A 114 3.35 16.16 6.43
N GLY A 115 3.22 16.50 5.17
CA GLY A 115 3.43 17.89 4.78
C GLY A 115 3.05 18.16 3.34
N TYR A 116 3.21 19.43 2.97
CA TYR A 116 2.91 19.93 1.64
C TYR A 116 4.11 20.72 1.13
N TRP A 117 4.41 20.55 -0.13
CA TRP A 117 5.50 21.25 -0.78
C TRP A 117 5.09 21.76 -2.14
N PRO A 118 5.64 22.91 -2.58
CA PRO A 118 5.55 23.29 -3.97
C PRO A 118 6.12 22.18 -4.87
N ALA A 119 5.44 21.89 -5.97
CA ALA A 119 5.90 20.89 -6.92
C ALA A 119 5.59 21.30 -8.35
N HIS A 120 6.28 20.74 -9.31
CA HIS A 120 5.95 20.85 -10.72
C HIS A 120 6.48 19.66 -11.50
N SER A 121 5.96 19.44 -12.71
CA SER A 121 6.49 18.42 -13.59
C SER A 121 7.52 19.00 -14.54
N ASP A 122 8.57 18.21 -14.83
CA ASP A 122 9.57 18.46 -15.86
C ASP A 122 9.77 17.15 -16.65
N GLY A 123 9.13 17.07 -17.81
CA GLY A 123 9.08 15.82 -18.59
C GLY A 123 8.42 14.68 -17.81
N ASN A 124 9.21 13.64 -17.50
CA ASN A 124 8.77 12.50 -16.71
C ASN A 124 9.13 12.60 -15.23
N ALA A 125 9.69 13.73 -14.80
CA ALA A 125 10.07 13.97 -13.41
C ALA A 125 9.04 14.83 -12.68
N VAL A 126 8.91 14.60 -11.36
CA VAL A 126 8.28 15.52 -10.41
C VAL A 126 9.38 16.18 -9.60
N ILE A 127 9.44 17.50 -9.65
CA ILE A 127 10.36 18.34 -8.91
C ILE A 127 9.64 18.85 -7.67
N ILE A 128 10.29 18.74 -6.52
CA ILE A 128 9.79 19.27 -5.26
C ILE A 128 10.63 20.48 -4.88
N GLY A 129 9.98 21.61 -4.69
CA GLY A 129 10.58 22.85 -4.22
C GLY A 129 10.59 22.95 -2.70
N ALA A 130 11.48 23.76 -2.17
CA ALA A 130 11.50 24.03 -0.73
C ALA A 130 10.25 24.80 -0.29
N ALA A 131 9.86 24.60 0.96
CA ALA A 131 8.68 25.25 1.54
C ALA A 131 8.78 26.79 1.59
N ASP A 132 10.00 27.31 1.75
CA ASP A 132 10.33 28.72 1.83
C ASP A 132 10.73 29.36 0.48
N ASP A 133 11.10 28.51 -0.49
CA ASP A 133 11.53 28.92 -1.83
C ASP A 133 11.13 27.87 -2.87
N PRO A 134 10.00 28.03 -3.58
CA PRO A 134 9.54 27.07 -4.58
C PRO A 134 10.52 26.80 -5.73
N GLN A 135 11.46 27.73 -5.99
CA GLN A 135 12.44 27.58 -7.05
C GLN A 135 13.68 26.78 -6.62
N ARG A 136 13.87 26.58 -5.32
CA ARG A 136 14.96 25.78 -4.79
C ARG A 136 14.55 24.32 -4.74
N GLU A 137 15.02 23.53 -5.72
CA GLU A 137 14.79 22.09 -5.77
C GLU A 137 15.36 21.41 -4.52
N ILE A 138 14.55 20.61 -3.83
CA ILE A 138 14.96 19.78 -2.68
C ILE A 138 14.89 18.28 -2.98
N ALA A 139 14.06 17.89 -3.96
CA ALA A 139 13.98 16.50 -4.42
C ALA A 139 13.48 16.43 -5.86
N ARG A 140 13.90 15.37 -6.55
CA ARG A 140 13.46 15.02 -7.91
C ARG A 140 13.11 13.53 -7.94
N PHE A 141 11.97 13.20 -8.52
CA PHE A 141 11.53 11.83 -8.72
C PHE A 141 11.27 11.60 -10.21
N ASP A 142 12.07 10.73 -10.82
CA ASP A 142 11.89 10.32 -12.20
C ASP A 142 10.98 9.10 -12.28
N PHE A 143 9.95 9.18 -13.10
CA PHE A 143 8.96 8.11 -13.25
C PHE A 143 8.98 7.54 -14.66
N PRO A 144 8.97 6.19 -14.82
CA PRO A 144 8.87 5.61 -16.14
C PRO A 144 7.47 5.86 -16.74
N ARG A 145 7.43 6.25 -18.01
CA ARG A 145 6.19 6.37 -18.77
C ARG A 145 5.72 4.99 -19.23
N GLN A 146 4.41 4.76 -19.21
CA GLN A 146 3.82 3.56 -19.79
C GLN A 146 4.16 3.43 -21.28
N LYS A 147 4.60 2.25 -21.69
CA LYS A 147 4.98 1.96 -23.08
C LYS A 147 3.79 1.68 -24.01
N ARG A 148 2.58 1.55 -23.48
CA ARG A 148 1.35 1.19 -24.21
C ARG A 148 0.13 1.84 -23.58
N GLY A 149 -0.94 1.90 -24.37
CA GLY A 149 -2.23 2.43 -23.91
C GLY A 149 -2.20 3.95 -23.83
N ARG A 150 -2.57 4.50 -22.68
CA ARG A 150 -2.66 5.95 -22.47
C ARG A 150 -1.32 6.64 -22.25
N HIS A 151 -0.20 5.93 -22.29
CA HIS A 151 1.15 6.45 -22.04
C HIS A 151 1.28 7.26 -20.76
N LEU A 152 0.60 6.83 -19.68
CA LEU A 152 0.58 7.53 -18.40
C LEU A 152 1.97 7.56 -17.75
N CYS A 153 2.29 8.70 -17.14
CA CYS A 153 3.41 8.89 -16.23
C CYS A 153 2.89 9.59 -14.97
N LEU A 154 3.42 9.29 -13.80
CA LEU A 154 3.01 9.97 -12.57
C LEU A 154 3.26 11.48 -12.62
N ALA A 155 4.30 11.92 -13.33
CA ALA A 155 4.57 13.33 -13.54
C ALA A 155 3.45 14.07 -14.31
N ASP A 156 2.62 13.36 -15.09
CA ASP A 156 1.53 13.98 -15.85
C ASP A 156 0.42 14.55 -14.95
N TYR A 157 0.33 14.07 -13.71
CA TYR A 157 -0.64 14.53 -12.72
C TYR A 157 -0.18 15.79 -11.97
N MET A 158 1.04 16.27 -12.23
CA MET A 158 1.56 17.53 -11.72
C MET A 158 1.61 18.56 -12.84
N ARG A 159 1.25 19.80 -12.53
CA ARG A 159 1.32 20.89 -13.51
C ARG A 159 2.77 21.35 -13.71
N PRO A 160 3.18 21.69 -14.94
CA PRO A 160 4.53 22.18 -15.20
C PRO A 160 4.76 23.62 -14.71
N ASP A 161 3.69 24.40 -14.58
CA ASP A 161 3.71 25.81 -14.17
C ASP A 161 3.55 26.02 -12.66
N GLY A 162 3.44 24.95 -11.91
CA GLY A 162 3.35 24.95 -10.45
C GLY A 162 2.14 24.19 -9.91
N ASP A 163 2.39 23.40 -8.88
CA ASP A 163 1.43 22.55 -8.20
C ASP A 163 1.82 22.36 -6.73
N VAL A 164 1.07 21.55 -6.01
CA VAL A 164 1.35 21.17 -4.62
C VAL A 164 1.33 19.66 -4.49
N ILE A 165 2.39 19.12 -3.88
CA ILE A 165 2.43 17.72 -3.50
C ILE A 165 2.22 17.55 -2.00
N ALA A 166 1.38 16.58 -1.62
CA ALA A 166 1.25 16.12 -0.24
C ALA A 166 2.01 14.81 -0.08
N LEU A 167 2.86 14.73 0.94
CA LEU A 167 3.60 13.51 1.28
C LEU A 167 3.32 13.14 2.74
N GLN A 168 3.27 11.84 3.02
CA GLN A 168 3.15 11.33 4.38
C GLN A 168 3.96 10.06 4.57
N LEU A 169 4.46 9.87 5.79
CA LEU A 169 5.06 8.64 6.26
C LEU A 169 4.42 8.29 7.60
N VAL A 170 3.87 7.08 7.69
CA VAL A 170 3.17 6.56 8.87
C VAL A 170 3.95 5.39 9.45
N THR A 171 3.94 5.28 10.77
CA THR A 171 4.47 4.12 11.49
C THR A 171 3.55 3.73 12.63
N MET A 172 3.46 2.42 12.88
CA MET A 172 2.81 1.86 14.08
C MET A 172 3.80 1.61 15.23
N GLY A 173 5.07 2.00 15.04
CA GLY A 173 6.12 1.91 16.05
C GLY A 173 6.88 0.58 16.03
N ARG A 174 7.99 0.58 16.77
CA ARG A 174 8.91 -0.57 16.78
C ARG A 174 8.43 -1.75 17.63
N ARG A 175 7.61 -1.49 18.65
CA ARG A 175 7.12 -2.53 19.56
C ARG A 175 6.28 -3.59 18.86
N VAL A 176 5.44 -3.18 17.89
CA VAL A 176 4.64 -4.13 17.11
C VAL A 176 5.52 -4.99 16.20
N ASP A 177 6.57 -4.42 15.63
CA ASP A 177 7.51 -5.17 14.80
C ASP A 177 8.30 -6.19 15.63
N GLU A 178 8.76 -5.80 16.82
CA GLU A 178 9.45 -6.69 17.77
C GLU A 178 8.53 -7.83 18.24
N ALA A 179 7.26 -7.53 18.55
CA ALA A 179 6.27 -8.55 18.91
C ALA A 179 5.98 -9.52 17.74
N ALA A 180 5.85 -9.00 16.53
CA ALA A 180 5.66 -9.83 15.33
C ALA A 180 6.89 -10.72 15.08
N ALA A 181 8.10 -10.18 15.17
CA ALA A 181 9.34 -10.97 15.03
C ALA A 181 9.43 -12.09 16.08
N ALA A 182 9.09 -11.82 17.34
CA ALA A 182 9.08 -12.83 18.39
C ALA A 182 8.08 -13.97 18.10
N LEU A 183 6.90 -13.65 17.58
CA LEU A 183 5.93 -14.67 17.16
C LEU A 183 6.47 -15.54 16.01
N PHE A 184 7.17 -14.94 15.06
CA PHE A 184 7.82 -15.66 13.96
C PHE A 184 8.90 -16.61 14.46
N GLU A 185 9.78 -16.18 15.37
CA GLU A 185 10.83 -17.00 15.99
C GLU A 185 10.26 -18.17 16.80
N GLN A 186 9.09 -18.00 17.41
CA GLN A 186 8.37 -19.04 18.14
C GLN A 186 7.61 -20.02 17.23
N ASN A 187 7.71 -19.89 15.90
CA ASN A 187 6.93 -20.63 14.92
C ASN A 187 5.40 -20.42 15.01
N ALA A 188 4.95 -19.35 15.65
CA ALA A 188 3.56 -18.94 15.73
C ALA A 188 3.17 -18.15 14.48
N TYR A 189 3.32 -18.76 13.30
CA TYR A 189 3.21 -18.08 12.02
C TYR A 189 1.85 -17.45 11.75
N ARG A 190 0.78 -18.06 12.25
CA ARG A 190 -0.56 -17.49 12.11
C ARG A 190 -0.68 -16.19 12.89
N ASP A 191 -0.27 -16.20 14.14
CA ASP A 191 -0.32 -15.03 15.01
C ASP A 191 0.59 -13.92 14.47
N TYR A 192 1.77 -14.28 13.96
CA TYR A 192 2.66 -13.36 13.24
C TYR A 192 1.95 -12.69 12.05
N LEU A 193 1.33 -13.48 11.15
CA LEU A 193 0.64 -12.94 9.98
C LEU A 193 -0.57 -12.08 10.36
N GLU A 194 -1.29 -12.46 11.41
CA GLU A 194 -2.44 -11.70 11.90
C GLU A 194 -2.01 -10.36 12.51
N LEU A 195 -0.99 -10.34 13.37
CA LEU A 195 -0.47 -9.12 13.97
C LEU A 195 0.18 -8.19 12.94
N HIS A 196 1.04 -8.75 12.08
CA HIS A 196 1.68 -8.00 11.01
C HIS A 196 0.65 -7.41 10.04
N GLY A 197 -0.31 -8.23 9.58
CA GLY A 197 -1.38 -7.78 8.70
C GLY A 197 -2.23 -6.68 9.31
N LEU A 198 -2.54 -6.77 10.61
CA LEU A 198 -3.26 -5.71 11.32
C LEU A 198 -2.44 -4.41 11.38
N SER A 199 -1.15 -4.49 11.73
CA SER A 199 -0.29 -3.31 11.83
C SER A 199 -0.08 -2.58 10.51
N VAL A 200 -0.16 -3.31 9.38
CA VAL A 200 -0.06 -2.73 8.02
C VAL A 200 -1.37 -2.08 7.58
N GLN A 201 -2.52 -2.56 8.08
CA GLN A 201 -3.84 -2.05 7.68
C GLN A 201 -4.35 -0.91 8.57
N LEU A 202 -3.77 -0.74 9.76
CA LEU A 202 -4.04 0.40 10.65
C LEU A 202 -3.27 1.65 10.22
#